data_c25342dd81dec516ac27c6ef66ab1b26
#
_entry.id   c25342dd81dec516ac27c6ef66ab1b26
#
_cell.length_a   1.000
_cell.length_b   1.000
_cell.length_c   1.000
_cell.angle_alpha   90.00
_cell.angle_beta   90.00
_cell.angle_gamma   90.00
#
_symmetry.space_group_name_H-M   'P 1'
#
loop_
_entity.id
_entity.type
_entity.pdbx_description
1 polymer ?
#
loop_
_entity_poly.entity_id
_entity_poly.type
_entity_poly.pdbx_seq_one_letter_code
_entity_poly.pdbx_strand_id
1 'polypeptide(L)'
;MMTLDTLTSYVPQKRLKVEMEYQRLGLTQNEARVFSRMYELTHCPVEEGSEEEMLLKPCRELFQQVPHIKQEVVLLIYAHTGTISSVWGQNMASLLVRRLQLPNAVAIGTSSNNCVSIFSALSLAKYYLQNALPNSKALIVVGEIADSFELRVVPNVAVIGDAAAAALLSLNGQGSSILAHSIHTYPRYSQGIWLPTNSDAYRDFTANYQLRLQSVIQDVLQQSDMTIDEISYIIPHNVNILIWRRAAKFMNIPIEKIFLKNISEIAHCFGADMLINLHTLKNSGTLHSGDKILLISAGVGGLFGASLLLYS
;
A
#
# COMPACT_ATOMS: atom_id res chain seq x y z
N MET A 1 20.54 5.92 8.12
CA MET A 1 19.56 4.90 7.61
C MET A 1 18.17 5.48 7.75
N MET A 2 17.25 5.25 6.81
CA MET A 2 15.87 5.73 6.95
C MET A 2 15.08 4.81 7.88
N THR A 3 14.24 5.39 8.74
CA THR A 3 13.43 4.65 9.73
C THR A 3 11.96 4.99 9.57
N LEU A 4 11.10 4.01 9.79
CA LEU A 4 9.66 4.15 10.00
C LEU A 4 9.43 4.35 11.49
N ASP A 5 9.27 5.60 11.91
CA ASP A 5 9.21 5.97 13.33
C ASP A 5 7.83 5.66 13.94
N THR A 6 6.77 5.98 13.22
CA THR A 6 5.39 5.77 13.67
C THR A 6 4.50 5.46 12.48
N LEU A 7 3.53 4.59 12.69
CA LEU A 7 2.56 4.14 11.70
C LEU A 7 1.16 4.08 12.33
N THR A 8 0.18 4.63 11.63
CA THR A 8 -1.25 4.54 11.96
C THR A 8 -2.06 4.23 10.72
N SER A 9 -3.25 3.68 10.88
CA SER A 9 -4.15 3.42 9.77
C SER A 9 -5.61 3.63 10.17
N TYR A 10 -6.42 3.97 9.20
CA TYR A 10 -7.85 4.08 9.36
C TYR A 10 -8.56 3.26 8.29
N VAL A 11 -9.49 2.43 8.74
CA VAL A 11 -10.39 1.66 7.88
C VAL A 11 -11.82 1.98 8.29
N PRO A 12 -12.68 2.50 7.39
CA PRO A 12 -14.07 2.79 7.68
C PRO A 12 -14.79 1.60 8.31
N GLN A 13 -15.72 1.85 9.23
CA GLN A 13 -16.47 0.77 9.90
C GLN A 13 -17.52 0.13 8.98
N LYS A 14 -18.10 0.92 8.08
CA LYS A 14 -19.09 0.42 7.12
C LYS A 14 -18.42 -0.56 6.15
N ARG A 15 -19.04 -1.71 5.97
CA ARG A 15 -18.59 -2.78 5.06
C ARG A 15 -19.70 -3.14 4.08
N LEU A 16 -19.37 -3.20 2.81
CA LEU A 16 -20.19 -3.89 1.81
C LEU A 16 -19.87 -5.37 1.85
N LYS A 17 -20.88 -6.22 1.84
CA LYS A 17 -20.73 -7.66 1.62
C LYS A 17 -20.77 -7.94 0.13
N VAL A 18 -19.64 -8.36 -0.44
CA VAL A 18 -19.46 -8.50 -1.90
C VAL A 18 -20.54 -9.40 -2.53
N GLU A 19 -20.87 -10.54 -1.89
CA GLU A 19 -21.87 -11.48 -2.41
C GLU A 19 -23.31 -10.94 -2.31
N MET A 20 -23.59 -10.01 -1.39
CA MET A 20 -24.93 -9.42 -1.21
C MET A 20 -25.14 -8.16 -2.06
N GLU A 21 -24.08 -7.38 -2.24
CA GLU A 21 -24.13 -6.07 -2.92
C GLU A 21 -23.65 -6.16 -4.39
N TYR A 22 -23.67 -7.37 -4.95
CA TYR A 22 -23.08 -7.64 -6.26
C TYR A 22 -23.61 -6.74 -7.39
N GLN A 23 -24.91 -6.42 -7.38
CA GLN A 23 -25.51 -5.51 -8.38
C GLN A 23 -24.94 -4.10 -8.30
N ARG A 24 -24.72 -3.57 -7.08
CA ARG A 24 -24.08 -2.26 -6.87
C ARG A 24 -22.65 -2.24 -7.36
N LEU A 25 -21.97 -3.38 -7.28
CA LEU A 25 -20.59 -3.55 -7.74
C LEU A 25 -20.51 -3.83 -9.25
N GLY A 26 -21.63 -3.85 -9.96
CA GLY A 26 -21.67 -4.19 -11.39
C GLY A 26 -21.30 -5.64 -11.69
N LEU A 27 -21.40 -6.52 -10.70
CA LEU A 27 -21.06 -7.94 -10.83
C LEU A 27 -22.31 -8.79 -11.12
N THR A 28 -22.12 -9.90 -11.80
CA THR A 28 -23.07 -11.00 -11.78
C THR A 28 -23.00 -11.75 -10.45
N GLN A 29 -24.06 -12.48 -10.10
CA GLN A 29 -24.08 -13.31 -8.89
C GLN A 29 -22.94 -14.35 -8.88
N ASN A 30 -22.59 -14.90 -10.03
CA ASN A 30 -21.52 -15.89 -10.15
C ASN A 30 -20.14 -15.24 -9.92
N GLU A 31 -19.88 -14.08 -10.49
CA GLU A 31 -18.65 -13.33 -10.24
C GLU A 31 -18.52 -12.97 -8.76
N ALA A 32 -19.58 -12.48 -8.13
CA ALA A 32 -19.56 -12.15 -6.70
C ALA A 32 -19.25 -13.39 -5.82
N ARG A 33 -19.75 -14.59 -6.21
CA ARG A 33 -19.39 -15.85 -5.54
C ARG A 33 -17.93 -16.20 -5.75
N VAL A 34 -17.37 -15.97 -6.95
CA VAL A 34 -15.94 -16.17 -7.20
C VAL A 34 -15.09 -15.24 -6.33
N PHE A 35 -15.41 -13.95 -6.33
CA PHE A 35 -14.70 -12.99 -5.48
C PHE A 35 -14.79 -13.34 -3.99
N SER A 36 -15.99 -13.66 -3.49
CA SER A 36 -16.20 -13.93 -2.08
C SER A 36 -15.62 -15.27 -1.62
N ARG A 37 -15.86 -16.38 -2.39
CA ARG A 37 -15.55 -17.74 -1.91
C ARG A 37 -14.23 -18.28 -2.42
N MET A 38 -13.79 -17.90 -3.62
CA MET A 38 -12.53 -18.38 -4.19
C MET A 38 -11.38 -17.41 -3.92
N TYR A 39 -11.65 -16.10 -4.01
CA TYR A 39 -10.65 -15.06 -3.80
C TYR A 39 -10.60 -14.60 -2.35
N GLU A 40 -11.57 -15.01 -1.53
CA GLU A 40 -11.76 -14.64 -0.13
C GLU A 40 -11.95 -13.12 0.09
N LEU A 41 -12.42 -12.40 -0.91
CA LEU A 41 -12.78 -10.99 -0.84
C LEU A 41 -14.26 -10.87 -0.44
N THR A 42 -14.54 -11.00 0.87
CA THR A 42 -15.91 -11.10 1.38
C THR A 42 -16.52 -9.75 1.69
N HIS A 43 -15.71 -8.80 2.17
CA HIS A 43 -16.13 -7.46 2.54
C HIS A 43 -15.20 -6.41 1.94
N CYS A 44 -15.73 -5.22 1.66
CA CYS A 44 -14.91 -4.05 1.38
C CYS A 44 -15.41 -2.84 2.18
N PRO A 45 -14.50 -2.08 2.82
CA PRO A 45 -14.86 -0.87 3.55
C PRO A 45 -15.30 0.24 2.60
N VAL A 46 -16.25 1.06 3.06
CA VAL A 46 -16.77 2.22 2.33
C VAL A 46 -16.79 3.43 3.25
N GLU A 47 -16.09 4.47 2.86
CA GLU A 47 -16.16 5.77 3.54
C GLU A 47 -17.44 6.51 3.10
N GLU A 48 -18.15 7.08 4.07
CA GLU A 48 -19.36 7.89 3.83
C GLU A 48 -19.05 9.40 3.88
N GLY A 49 -17.87 9.74 4.37
CA GLY A 49 -17.37 11.11 4.44
C GLY A 49 -16.57 11.50 3.19
N SER A 50 -15.83 12.59 3.32
CA SER A 50 -14.91 13.03 2.27
C SER A 50 -13.57 12.28 2.36
N GLU A 51 -12.90 12.17 1.21
CA GLU A 51 -11.53 11.64 1.15
C GLU A 51 -10.57 12.44 2.05
N GLU A 52 -10.70 13.77 2.08
CA GLU A 52 -9.92 14.63 2.97
C GLU A 52 -10.03 14.19 4.43
N GLU A 53 -11.25 14.03 4.95
CA GLU A 53 -11.45 13.64 6.34
C GLU A 53 -10.98 12.19 6.60
N MET A 54 -11.14 11.29 5.65
CA MET A 54 -10.61 9.92 5.73
C MET A 54 -9.08 9.94 5.88
N LEU A 55 -8.38 10.70 5.04
CA LEU A 55 -6.91 10.83 5.07
C LEU A 55 -6.40 11.51 6.35
N LEU A 56 -7.17 12.44 6.91
CA LEU A 56 -6.81 13.14 8.14
C LEU A 56 -6.91 12.25 9.40
N LYS A 57 -7.77 11.22 9.41
CA LYS A 57 -7.97 10.36 10.59
C LYS A 57 -6.67 9.70 11.05
N PRO A 58 -5.95 8.92 10.22
CA PRO A 58 -4.68 8.33 10.66
C PRO A 58 -3.62 9.39 10.97
N CYS A 59 -3.59 10.51 10.26
CA CYS A 59 -2.63 11.58 10.57
C CYS A 59 -2.86 12.18 11.96
N ARG A 60 -4.12 12.44 12.33
CA ARG A 60 -4.46 12.97 13.67
C ARG A 60 -4.08 11.97 14.76
N GLU A 61 -4.37 10.68 14.57
CA GLU A 61 -3.96 9.63 15.49
C GLU A 61 -2.44 9.56 15.64
N LEU A 62 -1.70 9.64 14.53
CA LEU A 62 -0.24 9.67 14.54
C LEU A 62 0.29 10.85 15.39
N PHE A 63 -0.23 12.05 15.17
CA PHE A 63 0.19 13.23 15.94
C PHE A 63 -0.27 13.22 17.41
N GLN A 64 -1.28 12.44 17.78
CA GLN A 64 -1.61 12.20 19.19
C GLN A 64 -0.54 11.34 19.88
N GLN A 65 0.06 10.38 19.17
CA GLN A 65 1.15 9.56 19.69
C GLN A 65 2.47 10.34 19.84
N VAL A 66 2.70 11.34 18.96
CA VAL A 66 3.93 12.14 18.90
C VAL A 66 3.62 13.65 18.74
N PRO A 67 3.03 14.30 19.77
CA PRO A 67 2.40 15.62 19.61
C PRO A 67 3.36 16.76 19.26
N HIS A 68 4.63 16.68 19.64
CA HIS A 68 5.61 17.77 19.48
C HIS A 68 6.31 17.78 18.11
N ILE A 69 6.04 16.79 17.24
CA ILE A 69 6.83 16.54 16.04
C ILE A 69 6.42 17.39 14.82
N LYS A 70 5.29 18.12 14.88
CA LYS A 70 4.76 18.85 13.73
C LYS A 70 5.74 19.88 13.14
N GLN A 71 6.56 20.50 13.98
CA GLN A 71 7.57 21.47 13.56
C GLN A 71 8.75 20.81 12.81
N GLU A 72 8.99 19.54 13.06
CA GLU A 72 10.05 18.75 12.45
C GLU A 72 9.63 18.15 11.11
N VAL A 73 8.33 18.11 10.80
CA VAL A 73 7.83 17.62 9.51
C VAL A 73 8.11 18.66 8.43
N VAL A 74 9.08 18.36 7.58
CA VAL A 74 9.52 19.22 6.47
C VAL A 74 9.01 18.77 5.12
N LEU A 75 8.41 17.57 5.05
CA LEU A 75 7.86 16.99 3.84
C LEU A 75 6.58 16.22 4.16
N LEU A 76 5.52 16.46 3.39
CA LEU A 76 4.34 15.61 3.34
C LEU A 76 4.21 15.06 1.93
N ILE A 77 4.13 13.74 1.80
CA ILE A 77 3.88 13.06 0.52
C ILE A 77 2.52 12.38 0.58
N TYR A 78 1.61 12.77 -0.31
CA TYR A 78 0.35 12.07 -0.54
C TYR A 78 0.56 11.06 -1.67
N ALA A 79 0.55 9.77 -1.34
CA ALA A 79 0.67 8.67 -2.28
C ALA A 79 -0.70 8.08 -2.59
N HIS A 80 -1.07 8.05 -3.87
CA HIS A 80 -2.38 7.57 -4.31
C HIS A 80 -2.29 6.84 -5.65
N THR A 81 -3.38 6.23 -6.09
CA THR A 81 -3.45 5.45 -7.33
C THR A 81 -4.19 6.19 -8.43
N GLY A 82 -5.29 6.87 -8.08
CA GLY A 82 -6.09 7.63 -9.02
C GLY A 82 -5.32 8.81 -9.62
N THR A 83 -5.54 9.07 -10.90
CA THR A 83 -4.86 10.16 -11.60
C THR A 83 -5.53 11.52 -11.39
N ILE A 84 -6.80 11.53 -10.95
CA ILE A 84 -7.60 12.76 -10.79
C ILE A 84 -8.20 12.75 -9.39
N SER A 85 -7.56 13.43 -8.46
CA SER A 85 -8.13 13.68 -7.14
C SER A 85 -9.02 14.94 -7.12
N SER A 86 -8.93 15.80 -8.14
CA SER A 86 -9.79 16.98 -8.30
C SER A 86 -9.67 17.56 -9.71
N VAL A 87 -10.82 17.86 -10.32
CA VAL A 87 -10.91 18.38 -11.69
C VAL A 87 -10.32 19.80 -11.84
N TRP A 88 -10.30 20.60 -10.77
CA TRP A 88 -9.94 22.03 -10.81
C TRP A 88 -8.75 22.38 -9.91
N GLY A 89 -7.76 21.49 -9.82
CA GLY A 89 -6.48 21.85 -9.21
C GLY A 89 -6.48 21.89 -7.69
N GLN A 90 -7.43 21.25 -7.02
CA GLN A 90 -7.32 21.04 -5.58
C GLN A 90 -6.14 20.11 -5.31
N ASN A 91 -5.12 20.64 -4.67
CA ASN A 91 -3.93 19.86 -4.32
C ASN A 91 -4.16 19.22 -2.93
N MET A 92 -4.50 17.94 -2.90
CA MET A 92 -4.76 17.20 -1.66
C MET A 92 -3.56 17.23 -0.71
N ALA A 93 -2.34 17.09 -1.20
CA ALA A 93 -1.15 17.15 -0.35
C ALA A 93 -1.03 18.51 0.35
N SER A 94 -1.24 19.62 -0.37
CA SER A 94 -1.25 20.98 0.21
C SER A 94 -2.40 21.19 1.18
N LEU A 95 -3.56 20.62 0.89
CA LEU A 95 -4.72 20.67 1.78
C LEU A 95 -4.43 19.95 3.11
N LEU A 96 -3.82 18.77 3.05
CA LEU A 96 -3.40 18.01 4.23
C LEU A 96 -2.37 18.79 5.07
N VAL A 97 -1.35 19.39 4.44
CA VAL A 97 -0.37 20.25 5.14
C VAL A 97 -1.05 21.36 5.92
N ARG A 98 -2.01 22.06 5.27
CA ARG A 98 -2.77 23.15 5.91
C ARG A 98 -3.63 22.63 7.06
N ARG A 99 -4.39 21.54 6.86
CA ARG A 99 -5.32 20.99 7.86
C ARG A 99 -4.59 20.40 9.07
N LEU A 100 -3.43 19.84 8.88
CA LEU A 100 -2.58 19.27 9.92
C LEU A 100 -1.72 20.35 10.61
N GLN A 101 -1.69 21.56 10.09
CA GLN A 101 -0.89 22.68 10.62
C GLN A 101 0.61 22.32 10.66
N LEU A 102 1.18 21.95 9.50
CA LEU A 102 2.59 21.62 9.33
C LEU A 102 3.33 22.80 8.71
N PRO A 103 3.86 23.75 9.50
CA PRO A 103 4.31 25.05 8.99
C PRO A 103 5.56 24.96 8.10
N ASN A 104 6.36 23.90 8.27
CA ASN A 104 7.63 23.72 7.57
C ASN A 104 7.55 22.71 6.41
N ALA A 105 6.38 22.08 6.20
CA ALA A 105 6.26 20.97 5.26
C ALA A 105 6.04 21.43 3.81
N VAL A 106 6.90 20.95 2.92
CA VAL A 106 6.63 20.93 1.47
C VAL A 106 5.64 19.80 1.18
N ALA A 107 4.67 20.06 0.30
CA ALA A 107 3.63 19.13 -0.08
C ALA A 107 3.91 18.52 -1.46
N ILE A 108 3.93 17.20 -1.59
CA ILE A 108 4.11 16.46 -2.84
C ILE A 108 3.00 15.42 -3.00
N GLY A 109 2.38 15.33 -4.19
CA GLY A 109 1.53 14.20 -4.58
C GLY A 109 2.29 13.25 -5.50
N THR A 110 2.08 11.93 -5.36
CA THR A 110 2.63 10.92 -6.27
C THR A 110 1.61 9.82 -6.56
N SER A 111 1.32 9.58 -7.85
CA SER A 111 0.35 8.57 -8.29
C SER A 111 0.84 7.76 -9.49
N SER A 112 1.95 8.14 -10.12
CA SER A 112 2.41 7.56 -11.39
C SER A 112 2.69 6.04 -11.32
N ASN A 113 2.89 5.49 -10.13
CA ASN A 113 3.16 4.08 -9.91
C ASN A 113 1.96 3.32 -9.30
N ASN A 114 0.74 3.88 -9.38
CA ASN A 114 -0.50 3.25 -8.90
C ASN A 114 -0.34 2.70 -7.46
N CYS A 115 -0.79 1.49 -7.17
CA CYS A 115 -0.69 0.86 -5.85
C CYS A 115 0.75 0.67 -5.35
N VAL A 116 1.77 0.91 -6.19
CA VAL A 116 3.21 0.87 -5.85
C VAL A 116 3.74 2.27 -5.48
N SER A 117 2.91 3.33 -5.56
CA SER A 117 3.30 4.73 -5.28
C SER A 117 3.87 4.94 -3.87
N ILE A 118 3.52 4.10 -2.90
CA ILE A 118 4.11 4.14 -1.56
C ILE A 118 5.64 3.93 -1.59
N PHE A 119 6.17 3.06 -2.46
CA PHE A 119 7.62 2.86 -2.57
C PHE A 119 8.31 4.04 -3.25
N SER A 120 7.61 4.70 -4.19
CA SER A 120 8.08 5.99 -4.74
C SER A 120 8.14 7.07 -3.67
N ALA A 121 7.12 7.11 -2.78
CA ALA A 121 7.11 8.03 -1.65
C ALA A 121 8.27 7.76 -0.69
N LEU A 122 8.63 6.49 -0.42
CA LEU A 122 9.82 6.14 0.37
C LEU A 122 11.11 6.66 -0.27
N SER A 123 11.26 6.52 -1.59
CA SER A 123 12.42 7.03 -2.34
C SER A 123 12.52 8.56 -2.25
N LEU A 124 11.40 9.25 -2.47
CA LEU A 124 11.32 10.70 -2.38
C LEU A 124 11.63 11.20 -0.96
N ALA A 125 11.05 10.55 0.07
CA ALA A 125 11.28 10.88 1.47
C ALA A 125 12.77 10.71 1.84
N LYS A 126 13.38 9.60 1.45
CA LYS A 126 14.81 9.34 1.69
C LYS A 126 15.69 10.42 1.06
N TYR A 127 15.47 10.73 -0.22
CA TYR A 127 16.23 11.75 -0.93
C TYR A 127 16.06 13.14 -0.31
N TYR A 128 14.83 13.52 0.04
CA TYR A 128 14.56 14.82 0.65
C TYR A 128 15.20 14.94 2.04
N LEU A 129 15.04 13.93 2.90
CA LEU A 129 15.60 13.94 4.25
C LEU A 129 17.13 13.93 4.27
N GLN A 130 17.79 13.33 3.27
CA GLN A 130 19.26 13.37 3.14
C GLN A 130 19.81 14.78 2.95
N ASN A 131 18.99 15.70 2.44
CA ASN A 131 19.33 17.09 2.16
C ASN A 131 18.65 18.07 3.12
N ALA A 132 17.93 17.58 4.12
CA ALA A 132 17.25 18.39 5.13
C ALA A 132 18.10 18.55 6.40
N LEU A 133 17.65 19.42 7.29
CA LEU A 133 18.30 19.59 8.60
C LEU A 133 18.22 18.31 9.44
N PRO A 134 19.16 18.08 10.36
CA PRO A 134 19.07 16.98 11.34
C PRO A 134 17.71 17.00 12.07
N ASN A 135 17.20 15.82 12.39
CA ASN A 135 15.89 15.60 13.02
C ASN A 135 14.67 15.91 12.16
N SER A 136 14.86 16.34 10.90
CA SER A 136 13.74 16.50 9.96
C SER A 136 12.97 15.20 9.77
N LYS A 137 11.65 15.33 9.60
CA LYS A 137 10.72 14.21 9.39
C LYS A 137 10.00 14.35 8.06
N ALA A 138 9.65 13.21 7.47
CA ALA A 138 8.72 13.14 6.35
C ALA A 138 7.46 12.40 6.78
N LEU A 139 6.29 12.93 6.44
CA LEU A 139 5.00 12.28 6.63
C LEU A 139 4.53 11.74 5.28
N ILE A 140 4.36 10.43 5.17
CA ILE A 140 3.67 9.82 4.03
C ILE A 140 2.22 9.58 4.45
N VAL A 141 1.29 10.05 3.62
CA VAL A 141 -0.14 9.77 3.72
C VAL A 141 -0.54 8.98 2.48
N VAL A 142 -1.18 7.85 2.66
CA VAL A 142 -1.62 6.99 1.55
C VAL A 142 -3.05 6.54 1.77
N GLY A 143 -3.84 6.53 0.71
CA GLY A 143 -5.24 6.10 0.74
C GLY A 143 -6.08 6.87 -0.26
N GLU A 144 -7.24 6.33 -0.57
CA GLU A 144 -8.20 6.88 -1.54
C GLU A 144 -9.60 6.35 -1.26
N ILE A 145 -10.60 7.03 -1.80
CA ILE A 145 -11.97 6.56 -1.93
C ILE A 145 -12.18 6.15 -3.39
N ALA A 146 -12.77 5.00 -3.66
CA ALA A 146 -13.16 4.65 -5.02
C ALA A 146 -14.29 5.59 -5.51
N ASP A 147 -14.07 6.23 -6.66
CA ASP A 147 -14.94 7.29 -7.20
C ASP A 147 -16.39 6.85 -7.43
N SER A 148 -16.59 5.58 -7.79
CA SER A 148 -17.94 5.00 -7.94
C SER A 148 -17.93 3.52 -7.53
N PHE A 149 -19.14 2.96 -7.37
CA PHE A 149 -19.26 1.54 -7.02
C PHE A 149 -18.77 0.62 -8.13
N GLU A 150 -18.93 1.01 -9.38
CA GLU A 150 -18.48 0.23 -10.54
C GLU A 150 -16.96 0.18 -10.62
N LEU A 151 -16.28 1.24 -10.18
CA LEU A 151 -14.82 1.30 -10.14
C LEU A 151 -14.22 0.51 -8.97
N ARG A 152 -15.07 -0.05 -8.08
CA ARG A 152 -14.60 -0.91 -6.99
C ARG A 152 -14.21 -2.31 -7.44
N VAL A 153 -14.36 -2.66 -8.70
CA VAL A 153 -14.01 -3.99 -9.20
C VAL A 153 -12.86 -3.91 -10.20
N VAL A 154 -11.75 -4.54 -9.84
CA VAL A 154 -10.70 -4.87 -10.81
C VAL A 154 -10.99 -6.27 -11.33
N PRO A 155 -11.39 -6.42 -12.61
CA PRO A 155 -11.88 -7.69 -13.16
C PRO A 155 -10.90 -8.84 -12.90
N ASN A 156 -11.39 -9.95 -12.32
CA ASN A 156 -10.64 -11.16 -11.98
C ASN A 156 -9.46 -10.96 -10.99
N VAL A 157 -9.34 -9.81 -10.35
CA VAL A 157 -8.20 -9.48 -9.49
C VAL A 157 -8.63 -9.10 -8.08
N ALA A 158 -9.43 -8.03 -7.91
CA ALA A 158 -9.72 -7.49 -6.60
C ALA A 158 -11.08 -6.78 -6.53
N VAL A 159 -11.58 -6.63 -5.31
CA VAL A 159 -12.60 -5.63 -4.95
C VAL A 159 -11.90 -4.53 -4.15
N ILE A 160 -12.25 -3.29 -4.44
CA ILE A 160 -11.61 -2.10 -3.88
C ILE A 160 -12.37 -1.62 -2.64
N GLY A 161 -11.66 -1.45 -1.54
CA GLY A 161 -12.13 -0.80 -0.32
C GLY A 161 -11.50 0.56 -0.10
N ASP A 162 -12.19 1.42 0.64
CA ASP A 162 -11.67 2.73 1.05
C ASP A 162 -10.90 2.59 2.35
N ALA A 163 -9.73 3.19 2.44
CA ALA A 163 -8.95 3.26 3.67
C ALA A 163 -7.80 4.26 3.53
N ALA A 164 -7.17 4.58 4.66
CA ALA A 164 -5.99 5.44 4.70
C ALA A 164 -4.97 4.95 5.72
N ALA A 165 -3.71 5.29 5.48
CA ALA A 165 -2.64 5.12 6.46
C ALA A 165 -1.71 6.33 6.45
N ALA A 166 -1.02 6.55 7.58
CA ALA A 166 -0.02 7.58 7.75
C ALA A 166 1.25 6.98 8.35
N ALA A 167 2.39 7.31 7.76
CA ALA A 167 3.70 6.85 8.19
C ALA A 167 4.65 8.03 8.39
N LEU A 168 5.26 8.12 9.57
CA LEU A 168 6.29 9.11 9.88
C LEU A 168 7.67 8.49 9.69
N LEU A 169 8.51 9.18 8.92
CA LEU A 169 9.85 8.73 8.56
C LEU A 169 10.89 9.74 9.02
N SER A 170 12.08 9.23 9.38
CA SER A 170 13.25 10.04 9.64
C SER A 170 14.54 9.37 9.16
N LEU A 171 15.67 10.06 9.31
CA LEU A 171 16.98 9.44 9.21
C LEU A 171 17.51 9.15 10.61
N ASN A 172 17.94 7.91 10.82
CA ASN A 172 18.53 7.44 12.08
C ASN A 172 17.61 7.63 13.32
N GLY A 173 16.28 7.49 13.12
CA GLY A 173 15.30 7.50 14.22
C GLY A 173 15.32 6.21 15.04
N GLN A 174 14.37 6.12 15.98
CA GLN A 174 14.24 4.97 16.90
C GLN A 174 13.29 3.89 16.38
N GLY A 175 12.63 4.12 15.23
CA GLY A 175 11.67 3.19 14.65
C GLY A 175 12.31 2.08 13.83
N SER A 176 11.46 1.30 13.17
CA SER A 176 11.91 0.19 12.31
C SER A 176 12.77 0.69 11.15
N SER A 177 13.93 0.09 10.96
CA SER A 177 14.87 0.49 9.90
C SER A 177 14.39 0.00 8.54
N ILE A 178 14.35 0.88 7.55
CA ILE A 178 14.12 0.51 6.15
C ILE A 178 15.47 0.17 5.52
N LEU A 179 15.72 -1.13 5.36
CA LEU A 179 17.02 -1.64 4.90
C LEU A 179 17.21 -1.44 3.40
N ALA A 180 16.17 -1.77 2.63
CA ALA A 180 16.17 -1.65 1.18
C ALA A 180 14.75 -1.43 0.66
N HIS A 181 14.61 -0.85 -0.54
CA HIS A 181 13.37 -0.84 -1.31
C HIS A 181 13.68 -0.76 -2.79
N SER A 182 12.80 -1.33 -3.59
CA SER A 182 12.95 -1.35 -5.05
C SER A 182 11.60 -1.26 -5.76
N ILE A 183 11.62 -0.73 -6.98
CA ILE A 183 10.48 -0.68 -7.90
C ILE A 183 10.94 -1.15 -9.26
N HIS A 184 10.25 -2.17 -9.80
CA HIS A 184 10.45 -2.64 -11.16
C HIS A 184 9.28 -2.21 -12.04
N THR A 185 9.59 -1.67 -13.20
CA THR A 185 8.62 -1.22 -14.20
C THR A 185 8.79 -2.03 -15.48
N TYR A 186 7.68 -2.59 -15.97
CA TYR A 186 7.64 -3.35 -17.22
C TYR A 186 6.72 -2.63 -18.22
N PRO A 187 7.25 -1.71 -19.05
CA PRO A 187 6.46 -0.80 -19.90
C PRO A 187 5.56 -1.52 -20.91
N ARG A 188 5.89 -2.77 -21.25
CA ARG A 188 5.06 -3.62 -22.12
C ARG A 188 3.62 -3.78 -21.62
N TYR A 189 3.38 -3.61 -20.32
CA TYR A 189 2.08 -3.78 -19.68
C TYR A 189 1.43 -2.44 -19.30
N SER A 190 1.92 -1.32 -19.83
CA SER A 190 1.49 0.05 -19.46
C SER A 190 0.00 0.35 -19.68
N GLN A 191 -0.69 -0.43 -20.51
CA GLN A 191 -2.15 -0.31 -20.69
C GLN A 191 -2.95 -0.76 -19.45
N GLY A 192 -2.33 -1.42 -18.49
CA GLY A 192 -2.95 -1.80 -17.22
C GLY A 192 -4.18 -2.69 -17.40
N ILE A 193 -5.31 -2.29 -16.81
CA ILE A 193 -6.58 -3.03 -16.92
C ILE A 193 -7.16 -3.04 -18.34
N TRP A 194 -6.71 -2.13 -19.20
CA TRP A 194 -7.13 -2.03 -20.60
C TRP A 194 -6.30 -2.91 -21.54
N LEU A 195 -5.35 -3.68 -20.99
CA LEU A 195 -4.53 -4.60 -21.78
C LEU A 195 -5.43 -5.69 -22.38
N PRO A 196 -5.53 -5.81 -23.71
CA PRO A 196 -6.44 -6.77 -24.34
C PRO A 196 -6.10 -8.19 -23.94
N THR A 197 -7.09 -8.95 -23.45
CA THR A 197 -6.90 -10.32 -22.92
C THR A 197 -6.39 -11.32 -23.96
N ASN A 198 -6.60 -11.03 -25.25
CA ASN A 198 -6.09 -11.82 -26.36
C ASN A 198 -4.71 -11.37 -26.87
N SER A 199 -4.10 -10.33 -26.27
CA SER A 199 -2.79 -9.82 -26.69
C SER A 199 -1.64 -10.69 -26.17
N ASP A 200 -0.50 -10.64 -26.86
CA ASP A 200 0.74 -11.30 -26.42
C ASP A 200 1.23 -10.70 -25.09
N ALA A 201 1.03 -9.40 -24.90
CA ALA A 201 1.40 -8.72 -23.66
C ALA A 201 0.58 -9.23 -22.45
N TYR A 202 -0.72 -9.49 -22.62
CA TYR A 202 -1.56 -10.06 -21.56
C TYR A 202 -1.14 -11.50 -21.22
N ARG A 203 -0.90 -12.34 -22.27
CA ARG A 203 -0.40 -13.70 -22.06
C ARG A 203 0.94 -13.71 -21.33
N ASP A 204 1.86 -12.86 -21.74
CA ASP A 204 3.17 -12.73 -21.11
C ASP A 204 3.05 -12.22 -19.66
N PHE A 205 2.21 -11.22 -19.40
CA PHE A 205 1.95 -10.72 -18.03
C PHE A 205 1.44 -11.83 -17.12
N THR A 206 0.43 -12.57 -17.58
CA THR A 206 -0.18 -13.65 -16.78
C THR A 206 0.79 -14.80 -16.53
N ALA A 207 1.58 -15.19 -17.54
CA ALA A 207 2.55 -16.27 -17.44
C ALA A 207 3.74 -15.90 -16.53
N ASN A 208 4.17 -14.64 -16.53
CA ASN A 208 5.39 -14.20 -15.87
C ASN A 208 5.13 -13.37 -14.59
N TYR A 209 3.89 -13.21 -14.15
CA TYR A 209 3.55 -12.39 -12.97
C TYR A 209 4.38 -12.80 -11.74
N GLN A 210 4.44 -14.10 -11.42
CA GLN A 210 5.17 -14.60 -10.25
C GLN A 210 6.68 -14.38 -10.38
N LEU A 211 7.21 -14.53 -11.58
CA LEU A 211 8.63 -14.25 -11.86
C LEU A 211 8.97 -12.77 -11.66
N ARG A 212 8.08 -11.84 -12.10
CA ARG A 212 8.26 -10.40 -11.89
C ARG A 212 8.19 -10.02 -10.40
N LEU A 213 7.25 -10.63 -9.68
CA LEU A 213 7.13 -10.47 -8.24
C LEU A 213 8.40 -10.96 -7.52
N GLN A 214 8.87 -12.14 -7.87
CA GLN A 214 10.13 -12.70 -7.34
C GLN A 214 11.33 -11.80 -7.64
N SER A 215 11.41 -11.24 -8.84
CA SER A 215 12.53 -10.40 -9.26
C SER A 215 12.68 -9.15 -8.39
N VAL A 216 11.58 -8.46 -8.03
CA VAL A 216 11.67 -7.27 -7.15
C VAL A 216 12.00 -7.66 -5.71
N ILE A 217 11.56 -8.84 -5.24
CA ILE A 217 11.94 -9.38 -3.93
C ILE A 217 13.43 -9.68 -3.89
N GLN A 218 13.94 -10.39 -4.90
CA GLN A 218 15.38 -10.74 -4.99
C GLN A 218 16.27 -9.50 -5.00
N ASP A 219 15.86 -8.44 -5.71
CA ASP A 219 16.60 -7.18 -5.74
C ASP A 219 16.69 -6.55 -4.34
N VAL A 220 15.59 -6.50 -3.58
CA VAL A 220 15.60 -5.97 -2.21
C VAL A 220 16.43 -6.84 -1.25
N LEU A 221 16.35 -8.17 -1.38
CA LEU A 221 17.14 -9.10 -0.57
C LEU A 221 18.63 -8.94 -0.87
N GLN A 222 19.01 -8.84 -2.14
CA GLN A 222 20.39 -8.61 -2.54
C GLN A 222 20.97 -7.30 -2.03
N GLN A 223 20.18 -6.19 -2.09
CA GLN A 223 20.59 -4.89 -1.55
C GLN A 223 20.85 -4.92 -0.03
N SER A 224 20.24 -5.85 0.68
CA SER A 224 20.33 -5.99 2.15
C SER A 224 21.22 -7.15 2.59
N ASP A 225 21.83 -7.87 1.66
CA ASP A 225 22.63 -9.08 1.93
C ASP A 225 21.86 -10.13 2.75
N MET A 226 20.59 -10.38 2.34
CA MET A 226 19.68 -11.29 3.02
C MET A 226 19.09 -12.34 2.08
N THR A 227 18.59 -13.41 2.68
CA THR A 227 17.88 -14.49 1.99
C THR A 227 16.38 -14.48 2.35
N ILE A 228 15.57 -15.13 1.53
CA ILE A 228 14.11 -15.21 1.78
C ILE A 228 13.79 -16.01 3.06
N ASP A 229 14.66 -16.95 3.45
CA ASP A 229 14.45 -17.77 4.64
C ASP A 229 14.57 -16.96 5.94
N GLU A 230 15.36 -15.88 5.91
CA GLU A 230 15.53 -14.96 7.04
C GLU A 230 14.34 -14.03 7.26
N ILE A 231 13.41 -13.94 6.30
CA ILE A 231 12.23 -13.09 6.43
C ILE A 231 11.23 -13.69 7.41
N SER A 232 10.87 -12.92 8.44
CA SER A 232 9.88 -13.32 9.44
C SER A 232 8.46 -13.23 8.88
N TYR A 233 8.13 -12.11 8.22
CA TYR A 233 6.81 -11.82 7.67
C TYR A 233 6.89 -11.18 6.29
N ILE A 234 5.98 -11.60 5.42
CA ILE A 234 5.73 -10.95 4.12
C ILE A 234 4.35 -10.28 4.20
N ILE A 235 4.33 -8.98 3.99
CA ILE A 235 3.12 -8.15 4.05
C ILE A 235 2.75 -7.70 2.64
N PRO A 236 1.76 -8.35 2.03
CA PRO A 236 1.33 -8.06 0.67
C PRO A 236 0.27 -6.97 0.60
N HIS A 237 0.00 -6.47 -0.60
CA HIS A 237 -1.25 -5.79 -0.91
C HIS A 237 -2.42 -6.79 -0.95
N ASN A 238 -3.63 -6.33 -0.63
CA ASN A 238 -4.80 -7.18 -0.41
C ASN A 238 -5.58 -7.48 -1.71
N VAL A 239 -4.92 -8.04 -2.71
CA VAL A 239 -5.64 -8.62 -3.85
C VAL A 239 -6.23 -9.98 -3.48
N ASN A 240 -6.61 -10.82 -4.44
CA ASN A 240 -7.17 -12.13 -4.08
C ASN A 240 -6.12 -13.08 -3.48
N ILE A 241 -6.58 -13.96 -2.58
CA ILE A 241 -5.71 -14.89 -1.86
C ILE A 241 -4.99 -15.90 -2.78
N LEU A 242 -5.58 -16.23 -3.94
CA LEU A 242 -5.00 -17.20 -4.86
C LEU A 242 -3.69 -16.72 -5.46
N ILE A 243 -3.55 -15.40 -5.69
CA ILE A 243 -2.28 -14.82 -6.17
C ILE A 243 -1.17 -15.11 -5.16
N TRP A 244 -1.43 -14.92 -3.87
CA TRP A 244 -0.45 -15.13 -2.81
C TRP A 244 -0.17 -16.60 -2.54
N ARG A 245 -1.17 -17.48 -2.61
CA ARG A 245 -0.96 -18.94 -2.57
C ARG A 245 -0.08 -19.43 -3.73
N ARG A 246 -0.29 -18.88 -4.94
CA ARG A 246 0.58 -19.17 -6.10
C ARG A 246 1.98 -18.62 -5.90
N ALA A 247 2.12 -17.39 -5.38
CA ALA A 247 3.40 -16.79 -5.08
C ALA A 247 4.19 -17.61 -4.06
N ALA A 248 3.55 -18.02 -2.96
CA ALA A 248 4.15 -18.88 -1.94
C ALA A 248 4.68 -20.18 -2.53
N LYS A 249 3.85 -20.87 -3.33
CA LYS A 249 4.26 -22.11 -4.00
C LYS A 249 5.40 -21.89 -5.01
N PHE A 250 5.33 -20.83 -5.81
CA PHE A 250 6.33 -20.53 -6.84
C PHE A 250 7.70 -20.22 -6.24
N MET A 251 7.72 -19.47 -5.14
CA MET A 251 8.94 -19.07 -4.45
C MET A 251 9.37 -20.03 -3.34
N ASN A 252 8.64 -21.14 -3.15
CA ASN A 252 8.88 -22.10 -2.06
C ASN A 252 8.88 -21.44 -0.66
N ILE A 253 7.93 -20.54 -0.41
CA ILE A 253 7.78 -19.82 0.86
C ILE A 253 6.64 -20.45 1.64
N PRO A 254 6.80 -20.73 2.96
CA PRO A 254 5.69 -21.13 3.82
C PRO A 254 4.57 -20.08 3.81
N ILE A 255 3.33 -20.50 3.55
CA ILE A 255 2.20 -19.58 3.40
C ILE A 255 1.91 -18.79 4.71
N GLU A 256 2.23 -19.36 5.84
CA GLU A 256 2.10 -18.75 7.16
C GLU A 256 3.01 -17.53 7.39
N LYS A 257 4.07 -17.40 6.61
CA LYS A 257 4.89 -16.17 6.59
C LYS A 257 4.20 -15.00 5.88
N ILE A 258 3.18 -15.26 5.05
CA ILE A 258 2.46 -14.23 4.32
C ILE A 258 1.24 -13.77 5.12
N PHE A 259 1.18 -12.49 5.45
CA PHE A 259 0.07 -11.91 6.20
C PHE A 259 -1.17 -11.72 5.31
N LEU A 260 -2.13 -12.62 5.41
CA LEU A 260 -3.33 -12.65 4.56
C LEU A 260 -4.63 -12.32 5.32
N LYS A 261 -4.53 -12.08 6.63
CA LYS A 261 -5.68 -11.96 7.55
C LYS A 261 -6.68 -10.87 7.14
N ASN A 262 -6.19 -9.76 6.58
CA ASN A 262 -7.05 -8.62 6.26
C ASN A 262 -7.77 -8.75 4.91
N ILE A 263 -7.38 -9.68 4.04
CA ILE A 263 -7.94 -9.80 2.67
C ILE A 263 -9.46 -9.93 2.69
N SER A 264 -10.01 -10.77 3.57
CA SER A 264 -11.45 -11.03 3.61
C SER A 264 -12.27 -9.85 4.16
N GLU A 265 -11.67 -9.04 5.03
CA GLU A 265 -12.40 -8.02 5.80
C GLU A 265 -12.31 -6.62 5.19
N ILE A 266 -11.21 -6.31 4.50
CA ILE A 266 -10.98 -4.98 3.97
C ILE A 266 -10.72 -4.96 2.45
N ALA A 267 -10.60 -6.12 1.81
CA ALA A 267 -10.29 -6.24 0.39
C ALA A 267 -9.04 -5.39 0.02
N HIS A 268 -8.98 -4.84 -1.20
CA HIS A 268 -7.83 -4.07 -1.67
C HIS A 268 -8.04 -2.57 -1.45
N CYS A 269 -7.31 -1.98 -0.52
CA CYS A 269 -7.35 -0.53 -0.23
C CYS A 269 -6.19 0.20 -0.92
N PHE A 270 -6.01 -0.01 -2.22
CA PHE A 270 -4.99 0.64 -3.03
C PHE A 270 -3.58 0.52 -2.44
N GLY A 271 -2.79 1.61 -2.50
CA GLY A 271 -1.45 1.65 -1.93
C GLY A 271 -1.37 1.60 -0.40
N ALA A 272 -2.49 1.74 0.30
CA ALA A 272 -2.54 1.71 1.77
C ALA A 272 -2.44 0.30 2.37
N ASP A 273 -2.72 -0.75 1.60
CA ASP A 273 -2.81 -2.13 2.08
C ASP A 273 -1.64 -2.56 2.97
N MET A 274 -0.42 -2.35 2.49
CA MET A 274 0.77 -2.85 3.19
C MET A 274 0.96 -2.15 4.53
N LEU A 275 0.68 -0.85 4.61
CA LEU A 275 0.77 -0.10 5.87
C LEU A 275 -0.36 -0.49 6.82
N ILE A 276 -1.57 -0.72 6.33
CA ILE A 276 -2.71 -1.22 7.13
C ILE A 276 -2.38 -2.61 7.67
N ASN A 277 -1.87 -3.50 6.83
CA ASN A 277 -1.48 -4.86 7.21
C ASN A 277 -0.35 -4.86 8.25
N LEU A 278 0.67 -4.01 8.06
CA LEU A 278 1.76 -3.82 9.02
C LEU A 278 1.24 -3.28 10.36
N HIS A 279 0.34 -2.29 10.32
CA HIS A 279 -0.29 -1.74 11.52
C HIS A 279 -1.13 -2.78 12.26
N THR A 280 -1.91 -3.60 11.52
CA THR A 280 -2.67 -4.71 12.09
C THR A 280 -1.75 -5.74 12.75
N LEU A 281 -0.67 -6.13 12.07
CA LEU A 281 0.30 -7.10 12.61
C LEU A 281 1.02 -6.54 13.85
N LYS A 282 1.43 -5.28 13.82
CA LYS A 282 2.02 -4.59 14.97
C LYS A 282 1.09 -4.61 16.19
N ASN A 283 -0.18 -4.24 15.99
CA ASN A 283 -1.18 -4.18 17.06
C ASN A 283 -1.62 -5.56 17.60
N SER A 284 -1.34 -6.63 16.86
CA SER A 284 -1.58 -8.01 17.37
C SER A 284 -0.58 -8.46 18.43
N GLY A 285 0.51 -7.72 18.63
CA GLY A 285 1.58 -8.10 19.56
C GLY A 285 2.43 -9.28 19.08
N THR A 286 2.33 -9.65 17.80
CA THR A 286 3.05 -10.81 17.24
C THR A 286 4.48 -10.48 16.83
N LEU A 287 4.77 -9.20 16.54
CA LEU A 287 6.10 -8.75 16.12
C LEU A 287 7.07 -8.66 17.28
N HIS A 288 8.30 -9.08 17.06
CA HIS A 288 9.41 -8.98 17.99
C HIS A 288 10.54 -8.15 17.40
N SER A 289 11.26 -7.43 18.24
CA SER A 289 12.45 -6.69 17.79
C SER A 289 13.43 -7.64 17.10
N GLY A 290 13.91 -7.23 15.93
CA GLY A 290 14.76 -8.05 15.05
C GLY A 290 14.00 -8.78 13.95
N ASP A 291 12.66 -8.79 13.96
CA ASP A 291 11.88 -9.36 12.86
C ASP A 291 12.15 -8.62 11.53
N LYS A 292 12.36 -9.40 10.49
CA LYS A 292 12.57 -8.92 9.12
C LYS A 292 11.25 -8.99 8.36
N ILE A 293 10.74 -7.84 7.96
CA ILE A 293 9.41 -7.69 7.35
C ILE A 293 9.56 -7.22 5.91
N LEU A 294 9.06 -8.01 4.98
CA LEU A 294 9.04 -7.69 3.56
C LEU A 294 7.66 -7.16 3.16
N LEU A 295 7.58 -5.86 2.84
CA LEU A 295 6.41 -5.26 2.21
C LEU A 295 6.46 -5.49 0.70
N ILE A 296 5.35 -5.89 0.08
CA ILE A 296 5.31 -6.17 -1.35
C ILE A 296 3.98 -5.77 -1.99
N SER A 297 4.05 -5.13 -3.16
CA SER A 297 2.89 -4.76 -3.96
C SER A 297 3.16 -4.92 -5.44
N ALA A 298 2.07 -5.11 -6.19
CA ALA A 298 2.06 -4.97 -7.64
C ALA A 298 0.97 -3.97 -8.03
N GLY A 299 1.30 -3.08 -8.95
CA GLY A 299 0.40 -2.08 -9.51
C GLY A 299 -0.05 -2.45 -10.91
N VAL A 300 -1.19 -1.90 -11.30
CA VAL A 300 -1.69 -2.00 -12.67
C VAL A 300 -0.68 -1.35 -13.61
N GLY A 301 -0.46 -1.95 -14.79
CA GLY A 301 0.51 -1.39 -15.75
C GLY A 301 1.91 -1.98 -15.65
N GLY A 302 2.09 -3.10 -14.94
CA GLY A 302 3.36 -3.82 -14.87
C GLY A 302 4.36 -3.23 -13.89
N LEU A 303 3.85 -2.74 -12.78
CA LEU A 303 4.62 -2.16 -11.69
C LEU A 303 4.72 -3.15 -10.54
N PHE A 304 5.92 -3.34 -9.98
CA PHE A 304 6.16 -4.20 -8.84
C PHE A 304 7.06 -3.47 -7.85
N GLY A 305 6.72 -3.48 -6.59
CA GLY A 305 7.50 -2.80 -5.56
C GLY A 305 7.67 -3.66 -4.32
N ALA A 306 8.82 -3.56 -3.69
CA ALA A 306 9.12 -4.21 -2.43
C ALA A 306 9.95 -3.32 -1.52
N SER A 307 9.84 -3.53 -0.21
CA SER A 307 10.67 -2.87 0.80
C SER A 307 10.92 -3.81 1.96
N LEU A 308 12.14 -3.86 2.45
CA LEU A 308 12.55 -4.66 3.59
C LEU A 308 12.76 -3.78 4.82
N LEU A 309 12.10 -4.15 5.91
CA LEU A 309 12.20 -3.48 7.21
C LEU A 309 12.81 -4.43 8.24
N LEU A 310 13.64 -3.87 9.12
CA LEU A 310 14.04 -4.49 10.37
C LEU A 310 13.22 -3.86 11.49
N TYR A 311 12.35 -4.65 12.11
CA TYR A 311 11.46 -4.19 13.19
C TYR A 311 12.23 -3.95 14.48
N SER A 312 11.91 -2.84 15.16
CA SER A 312 12.55 -2.45 16.44
C SER A 312 11.59 -2.55 17.60
#